data_8fec27a1cfd390daf7368b859c91d41c
#
_entry.id   8fec27a1cfd390daf7368b859c91d41c
#
_cell.length_a   1.000
_cell.length_b   1.000
_cell.length_c   1.000
_cell.angle_alpha   90.00
_cell.angle_beta   90.00
_cell.angle_gamma   90.00
#
_symmetry.space_group_name_H-M   'P 1'
#
loop_
_entity.id
_entity.type
_entity.pdbx_description
1 polymer ?
#
loop_
_entity_poly.entity_id
_entity_poly.type
_entity_poly.pdbx_seq_one_letter_code
_entity_poly.pdbx_strand_id
1 'polypeptide(L)'
;MKVCIVAEGCYPYVVGGVSGWINSLIRSFPNIEFILLAIVANRSFRGKFVYELPENLTQVYEVYLDDCEWESGNRKRKSLRQVHLSHKEYDEMLNMVLNRRTDWGVIFDLFHRKHLSVDDFLMGEDFFRIARECYDRNYSNINFSDFLWTLRSIYLPMFWALRMDVPKADLYHCVATGYSGILGSMAKHFHGSSLLISEHGIYTREREEELIKASWVRGVYKNIWIEQFKKMSLLAYEKADMVTCLYDHAKDLQMELGCPPEKIRVTPNGINTQTLADLPGKTEEEKQFINAGAVLRVTPIKDVKTMIQAFAFAKKKVKNMKLWIMGPADEDKKYAKECYDLVESLGVQDVEFTGRVNVKDYLGKMDFTLLTSISEGQPLTILESYAAHKPVIATDVGNCRELIYGNNDGFGEAGILTHIMNIEEIAHAMVTMSVNEKDRRRMGEAGYRRVNAFYRIDQMKEVYREIYKGFSDRQNLSWTEEPFQISVYEKMM
;
A
#
# COMPACT_ATOMS: atom_id res chain seq x y z
N MET A 1 4.91 -7.84 -25.34
CA MET A 1 4.54 -6.67 -24.49
C MET A 1 5.55 -6.51 -23.38
N LYS A 2 6.03 -5.28 -23.13
CA LYS A 2 6.95 -4.93 -22.05
C LYS A 2 6.23 -4.06 -21.02
N VAL A 3 6.18 -4.49 -19.75
CA VAL A 3 5.50 -3.79 -18.67
C VAL A 3 6.52 -3.33 -17.63
N CYS A 4 6.51 -2.05 -17.31
CA CYS A 4 7.30 -1.51 -16.21
C CYS A 4 6.43 -1.40 -14.96
N ILE A 5 6.68 -2.24 -13.96
CA ILE A 5 6.09 -2.08 -12.62
C ILE A 5 6.82 -0.95 -11.91
N VAL A 6 6.08 0.06 -11.44
CA VAL A 6 6.63 1.16 -10.65
C VAL A 6 6.20 0.99 -9.20
N ALA A 7 7.13 0.55 -8.36
CA ALA A 7 6.89 0.18 -6.97
C ALA A 7 7.54 1.18 -6.01
N GLU A 8 6.81 1.64 -5.00
CA GLU A 8 7.27 2.61 -3.99
C GLU A 8 7.32 1.96 -2.62
N GLY A 9 8.52 1.88 -2.02
CA GLY A 9 8.73 1.44 -0.64
C GLY A 9 8.35 -0.01 -0.33
N CYS A 10 8.21 -0.90 -1.35
CA CYS A 10 7.73 -2.25 -1.16
C CYS A 10 8.62 -3.29 -1.87
N TYR A 11 8.17 -3.88 -2.96
CA TYR A 11 8.88 -4.93 -3.71
C TYR A 11 10.16 -4.38 -4.39
N PRO A 12 11.27 -5.09 -4.37
CA PRO A 12 11.49 -6.42 -3.79
C PRO A 12 12.15 -6.40 -2.39
N TYR A 13 12.09 -5.30 -1.64
CA TYR A 13 12.86 -5.05 -0.41
C TYR A 13 12.11 -5.39 0.88
N VAL A 14 10.78 -5.32 0.86
CA VAL A 14 9.95 -5.47 2.07
C VAL A 14 8.97 -6.62 1.88
N VAL A 15 8.91 -7.53 2.84
CA VAL A 15 7.89 -8.59 2.87
C VAL A 15 6.55 -7.98 3.29
N GLY A 16 5.53 -8.14 2.46
CA GLY A 16 4.20 -7.58 2.75
C GLY A 16 3.16 -7.95 1.68
N GLY A 17 1.91 -7.54 1.89
CA GLY A 17 0.80 -7.84 1.01
C GLY A 17 1.02 -7.36 -0.43
N VAL A 18 1.38 -6.08 -0.60
CA VAL A 18 1.63 -5.49 -1.93
C VAL A 18 2.84 -6.14 -2.61
N SER A 19 3.94 -6.35 -1.88
CA SER A 19 5.13 -7.02 -2.43
C SER A 19 4.84 -8.45 -2.86
N GLY A 20 4.09 -9.21 -2.06
CA GLY A 20 3.65 -10.56 -2.38
C GLY A 20 2.73 -10.58 -3.61
N TRP A 21 1.83 -9.61 -3.70
CA TRP A 21 0.96 -9.43 -4.85
C TRP A 21 1.75 -9.13 -6.14
N ILE A 22 2.70 -8.18 -6.12
CA ILE A 22 3.57 -7.88 -7.27
C ILE A 22 4.32 -9.13 -7.73
N ASN A 23 4.95 -9.84 -6.80
CA ASN A 23 5.69 -11.07 -7.12
C ASN A 23 4.77 -12.14 -7.74
N SER A 24 3.56 -12.31 -7.20
CA SER A 24 2.56 -13.23 -7.74
C SER A 24 2.07 -12.80 -9.12
N LEU A 25 1.85 -11.50 -9.33
CA LEU A 25 1.42 -10.92 -10.60
C LEU A 25 2.45 -11.20 -11.70
N ILE A 26 3.72 -10.88 -11.48
CA ILE A 26 4.81 -11.09 -12.45
C ILE A 26 4.91 -12.58 -12.80
N ARG A 27 4.92 -13.47 -11.80
CA ARG A 27 4.97 -14.94 -12.02
C ARG A 27 3.74 -15.48 -12.76
N SER A 28 2.61 -14.77 -12.70
CA SER A 28 1.36 -15.21 -13.35
C SER A 28 1.30 -14.92 -14.84
N PHE A 29 2.19 -14.06 -15.34
CA PHE A 29 2.25 -13.66 -16.74
C PHE A 29 3.64 -13.93 -17.34
N PRO A 30 4.04 -15.21 -17.49
CA PRO A 30 5.36 -15.55 -18.03
C PRO A 30 5.57 -15.10 -19.47
N ASN A 31 4.49 -14.78 -20.20
CA ASN A 31 4.48 -14.26 -21.57
C ASN A 31 4.77 -12.76 -21.66
N ILE A 32 4.85 -12.04 -20.54
CA ILE A 32 5.13 -10.61 -20.47
C ILE A 32 6.57 -10.41 -20.00
N GLU A 33 7.31 -9.53 -20.67
CA GLU A 33 8.57 -9.01 -20.16
C GLU A 33 8.29 -7.94 -19.13
N PHE A 34 8.72 -8.15 -17.90
CA PHE A 34 8.60 -7.14 -16.83
C PHE A 34 9.93 -6.44 -16.58
N ILE A 35 9.83 -5.15 -16.31
CA ILE A 35 10.88 -4.31 -15.73
C ILE A 35 10.36 -3.78 -14.40
N LEU A 36 11.21 -3.64 -13.42
CA LEU A 36 10.88 -3.01 -12.14
C LEU A 36 11.58 -1.66 -12.02
N LEU A 37 10.83 -0.61 -11.76
CA LEU A 37 11.32 0.68 -11.29
C LEU A 37 10.96 0.80 -9.79
N ALA A 38 11.95 0.54 -8.94
CA ALA A 38 11.78 0.55 -7.50
C ALA A 38 12.19 1.90 -6.91
N ILE A 39 11.26 2.58 -6.25
CA ILE A 39 11.50 3.82 -5.53
C ILE A 39 11.74 3.47 -4.07
N VAL A 40 12.92 3.80 -3.56
CA VAL A 40 13.41 3.36 -2.26
C VAL A 40 13.84 4.56 -1.43
N ALA A 41 13.65 4.50 -0.12
CA ALA A 41 13.97 5.62 0.75
C ALA A 41 15.46 5.99 0.72
N ASN A 42 16.36 4.99 0.75
CA ASN A 42 17.80 5.23 0.81
C ASN A 42 18.64 4.09 0.18
N ARG A 43 19.91 4.40 -0.11
CA ARG A 43 20.87 3.48 -0.74
C ARG A 43 21.23 2.26 0.11
N SER A 44 20.89 2.23 1.40
CA SER A 44 21.18 1.06 2.23
C SER A 44 20.40 -0.18 1.82
N PHE A 45 19.31 -0.01 1.06
CA PHE A 45 18.51 -1.09 0.47
C PHE A 45 19.10 -1.68 -0.80
N ARG A 46 20.07 -1.03 -1.43
CA ARG A 46 20.61 -1.43 -2.74
C ARG A 46 20.94 -2.91 -2.82
N GLY A 47 20.31 -3.60 -3.78
CA GLY A 47 20.54 -5.02 -4.06
C GLY A 47 20.15 -5.99 -2.93
N LYS A 48 19.51 -5.53 -1.85
CA LYS A 48 19.10 -6.37 -0.72
C LYS A 48 17.68 -6.89 -0.92
N PHE A 49 17.50 -7.68 -1.97
CA PHE A 49 16.20 -8.25 -2.30
C PHE A 49 15.82 -9.36 -1.32
N VAL A 50 14.59 -9.31 -0.82
CA VAL A 50 14.02 -10.34 0.07
C VAL A 50 13.18 -11.37 -0.69
N TYR A 51 12.95 -11.13 -1.98
CA TYR A 51 12.27 -12.05 -2.90
C TYR A 51 13.24 -12.61 -3.92
N GLU A 52 13.05 -13.88 -4.30
CA GLU A 52 13.63 -14.44 -5.50
C GLU A 52 12.90 -13.84 -6.71
N LEU A 53 13.66 -13.17 -7.58
CA LEU A 53 13.11 -12.47 -8.74
C LEU A 53 12.63 -13.46 -9.80
N PRO A 54 11.42 -13.28 -10.37
CA PRO A 54 10.93 -14.13 -11.46
C PRO A 54 11.80 -14.00 -12.73
N GLU A 55 11.91 -15.07 -13.52
CA GLU A 55 12.74 -15.09 -14.73
C GLU A 55 12.33 -14.06 -15.79
N ASN A 56 11.03 -13.74 -15.87
CA ASN A 56 10.48 -12.75 -16.78
C ASN A 56 10.58 -11.31 -16.26
N LEU A 57 11.17 -11.08 -15.08
CA LEU A 57 11.60 -9.78 -14.59
C LEU A 57 13.04 -9.55 -15.04
N THR A 58 13.21 -8.87 -16.18
CA THR A 58 14.50 -8.77 -16.88
C THR A 58 15.43 -7.73 -16.29
N GLN A 59 14.90 -6.64 -15.71
CA GLN A 59 15.69 -5.53 -15.20
C GLN A 59 15.07 -4.92 -13.96
N VAL A 60 15.91 -4.42 -13.04
CA VAL A 60 15.53 -3.67 -11.85
C VAL A 60 16.27 -2.33 -11.86
N TYR A 61 15.51 -1.26 -11.91
CA TYR A 61 15.99 0.13 -11.78
C TYR A 61 15.64 0.63 -10.38
N GLU A 62 16.60 1.25 -9.71
CA GLU A 62 16.46 1.74 -8.35
C GLU A 62 16.56 3.27 -8.31
N VAL A 63 15.55 3.93 -7.73
CA VAL A 63 15.52 5.37 -7.49
C VAL A 63 15.57 5.59 -5.98
N TYR A 64 16.59 6.30 -5.49
CA TYR A 64 16.78 6.58 -4.08
C TYR A 64 16.36 8.00 -3.74
N LEU A 65 15.38 8.15 -2.85
CA LEU A 65 14.86 9.47 -2.50
C LEU A 65 15.81 10.28 -1.61
N ASP A 66 16.74 9.62 -0.87
CA ASP A 66 17.77 10.29 -0.08
C ASP A 66 18.96 10.80 -0.91
N ASP A 67 19.09 10.38 -2.17
CA ASP A 67 20.04 11.00 -3.11
C ASP A 67 19.72 12.48 -3.36
N CYS A 68 18.55 12.93 -2.92
CA CYS A 68 18.11 14.33 -2.93
C CYS A 68 18.72 15.18 -1.78
N GLU A 69 19.78 14.73 -1.10
CA GLU A 69 20.49 15.57 -0.15
C GLU A 69 20.99 16.84 -0.83
N TRP A 70 20.80 17.99 -0.13
CA TRP A 70 21.34 19.25 -0.58
C TRP A 70 22.82 19.06 -0.90
N GLU A 71 23.24 19.26 -2.15
CA GLU A 71 24.64 19.10 -2.60
C GLU A 71 25.66 19.95 -1.81
N SER A 72 25.25 20.48 -0.67
CA SER A 72 25.99 21.43 0.16
C SER A 72 27.19 20.86 0.93
N GLY A 73 27.38 19.52 0.95
CA GLY A 73 28.44 18.90 1.76
C GLY A 73 29.86 18.99 1.17
N ASN A 74 30.04 19.06 -0.16
CA ASN A 74 31.37 18.92 -0.78
C ASN A 74 31.67 19.84 -1.98
N ARG A 75 30.78 20.72 -2.37
CA ARG A 75 31.11 21.73 -3.39
C ARG A 75 31.77 22.92 -2.72
N LYS A 76 33.08 23.13 -2.97
CA LYS A 76 33.67 24.47 -2.94
C LYS A 76 32.64 25.41 -3.57
N ARG A 77 32.14 26.42 -2.84
CA ARG A 77 31.13 27.42 -3.22
C ARG A 77 31.27 27.81 -4.71
N LYS A 78 30.71 27.05 -5.63
CA LYS A 78 30.37 27.57 -6.95
C LYS A 78 29.14 28.43 -6.70
N SER A 79 29.20 29.68 -7.11
CA SER A 79 28.03 30.58 -7.11
C SER A 79 26.83 29.83 -7.67
N LEU A 80 25.70 29.84 -6.92
CA LEU A 80 24.41 29.36 -7.44
C LEU A 80 24.22 29.96 -8.84
N ARG A 81 23.96 29.13 -9.82
CA ARG A 81 23.61 29.64 -11.15
C ARG A 81 22.24 30.27 -11.04
N GLN A 82 22.12 31.52 -11.53
CA GLN A 82 20.78 32.11 -11.65
C GLN A 82 19.97 31.30 -12.66
N VAL A 83 18.88 30.72 -12.16
CA VAL A 83 17.90 30.03 -12.97
C VAL A 83 16.77 31.02 -13.23
N HIS A 84 16.49 31.26 -14.50
CA HIS A 84 15.35 32.08 -14.91
C HIS A 84 14.35 31.22 -15.68
N LEU A 85 13.13 31.14 -15.16
CA LEU A 85 12.02 30.49 -15.82
C LEU A 85 11.44 31.42 -16.89
N SER A 86 11.02 30.86 -18.02
CA SER A 86 10.15 31.60 -18.94
C SER A 86 8.79 31.91 -18.27
N HIS A 87 8.03 32.86 -18.81
CA HIS A 87 6.70 33.21 -18.25
C HIS A 87 5.80 31.98 -18.11
N LYS A 88 5.72 31.12 -19.12
CA LYS A 88 4.93 29.90 -19.08
C LYS A 88 5.39 28.93 -17.97
N GLU A 89 6.68 28.73 -17.82
CA GLU A 89 7.25 27.85 -16.78
C GLU A 89 6.99 28.41 -15.37
N TYR A 90 7.12 29.72 -15.23
CA TYR A 90 6.85 30.40 -13.97
C TYR A 90 5.36 30.25 -13.58
N ASP A 91 4.44 30.52 -14.52
CA ASP A 91 3.01 30.43 -14.29
C ASP A 91 2.58 29.01 -13.94
N GLU A 92 3.10 27.99 -14.64
CA GLU A 92 2.77 26.58 -14.34
C GLU A 92 3.37 26.11 -13.01
N MET A 93 4.59 26.56 -12.69
CA MET A 93 5.19 26.29 -11.39
C MET A 93 4.40 26.95 -10.25
N LEU A 94 3.97 28.19 -10.44
CA LEU A 94 3.11 28.91 -9.50
C LEU A 94 1.74 28.21 -9.34
N ASN A 95 1.12 27.78 -10.45
CA ASN A 95 -0.13 27.05 -10.43
C ASN A 95 0.01 25.75 -9.62
N MET A 96 1.10 25.01 -9.84
CA MET A 96 1.40 23.79 -9.09
C MET A 96 1.53 24.07 -7.58
N VAL A 97 2.28 25.10 -7.19
CA VAL A 97 2.47 25.46 -5.77
C VAL A 97 1.18 25.95 -5.13
N LEU A 98 0.33 26.65 -5.88
CA LEU A 98 -0.98 27.13 -5.44
C LEU A 98 -2.10 26.07 -5.46
N ASN A 99 -1.81 24.80 -5.76
CA ASN A 99 -2.79 23.72 -5.92
C ASN A 99 -3.87 24.04 -6.99
N ARG A 100 -3.47 24.68 -8.08
CA ARG A 100 -4.32 24.97 -9.23
C ARG A 100 -4.12 23.96 -10.34
N ARG A 101 -5.00 24.00 -11.34
CA ARG A 101 -4.81 23.21 -12.55
C ARG A 101 -3.47 23.57 -13.20
N THR A 102 -2.64 22.57 -13.43
CA THR A 102 -1.24 22.69 -13.89
C THR A 102 -1.04 21.91 -15.18
N ASP A 103 -0.35 22.52 -16.16
CA ASP A 103 0.20 21.78 -17.31
C ASP A 103 1.46 21.02 -16.86
N TRP A 104 1.25 19.79 -16.39
CA TRP A 104 2.35 18.93 -15.92
C TRP A 104 3.40 18.60 -16.99
N GLY A 105 3.03 18.69 -18.29
CA GLY A 105 4.00 18.54 -19.37
C GLY A 105 5.12 19.56 -19.29
N VAL A 106 4.79 20.82 -18.94
CA VAL A 106 5.78 21.90 -18.75
C VAL A 106 6.71 21.56 -17.55
N ILE A 107 6.14 21.06 -16.47
CA ILE A 107 6.92 20.68 -15.27
C ILE A 107 7.85 19.50 -15.59
N PHE A 108 7.37 18.47 -16.28
CA PHE A 108 8.16 17.33 -16.71
C PHE A 108 9.30 17.75 -17.64
N ASP A 109 9.02 18.57 -18.65
CA ASP A 109 10.04 19.09 -19.58
C ASP A 109 11.13 19.90 -18.85
N LEU A 110 10.73 20.68 -17.84
CA LEU A 110 11.64 21.53 -17.09
C LEU A 110 12.71 20.70 -16.34
N PHE A 111 12.29 19.65 -15.65
CA PHE A 111 13.23 18.82 -14.87
C PHE A 111 13.89 17.72 -15.68
N HIS A 112 13.16 17.02 -16.51
CA HIS A 112 13.69 15.87 -17.26
C HIS A 112 14.46 16.28 -18.53
N ARG A 113 13.87 17.08 -19.43
CA ARG A 113 14.53 17.47 -20.69
C ARG A 113 15.53 18.60 -20.53
N LYS A 114 15.17 19.66 -19.82
CA LYS A 114 16.05 20.80 -19.59
C LYS A 114 17.06 20.58 -18.48
N HIS A 115 16.92 19.47 -17.71
CA HIS A 115 17.79 19.12 -16.58
C HIS A 115 17.99 20.28 -15.60
N LEU A 116 16.91 21.00 -15.28
CA LEU A 116 16.94 22.09 -14.32
C LEU A 116 17.59 21.60 -13.01
N SER A 117 18.61 22.33 -12.54
CA SER A 117 19.25 22.04 -11.25
C SER A 117 18.24 22.29 -10.12
N VAL A 118 17.91 21.24 -9.37
CA VAL A 118 16.91 21.32 -8.30
C VAL A 118 17.37 22.27 -7.21
N ASP A 119 18.63 22.21 -6.81
CA ASP A 119 19.20 23.08 -5.77
C ASP A 119 19.23 24.53 -6.21
N ASP A 120 19.74 24.81 -7.43
CA ASP A 120 19.81 26.16 -7.96
C ASP A 120 18.42 26.79 -8.09
N PHE A 121 17.41 25.98 -8.47
CA PHE A 121 16.03 26.42 -8.56
C PHE A 121 15.41 26.69 -7.19
N LEU A 122 15.44 25.69 -6.29
CA LEU A 122 14.81 25.81 -4.95
C LEU A 122 15.45 26.91 -4.09
N MET A 123 16.74 27.21 -4.30
CA MET A 123 17.46 28.30 -3.63
C MET A 123 17.43 29.60 -4.42
N GLY A 124 16.92 29.57 -5.67
CA GLY A 124 16.90 30.69 -6.59
C GLY A 124 15.79 31.72 -6.35
N GLU A 125 15.89 32.84 -7.08
CA GLU A 125 14.96 33.97 -6.98
C GLU A 125 13.54 33.59 -7.43
N ASP A 126 13.40 32.85 -8.54
CA ASP A 126 12.09 32.51 -9.08
C ASP A 126 11.28 31.63 -8.11
N PHE A 127 11.92 30.63 -7.48
CA PHE A 127 11.23 29.81 -6.45
C PHE A 127 10.89 30.66 -5.20
N PHE A 128 11.76 31.57 -4.80
CA PHE A 128 11.48 32.47 -3.69
C PHE A 128 10.27 33.37 -3.99
N ARG A 129 10.16 33.91 -5.21
CA ARG A 129 9.00 34.73 -5.63
C ARG A 129 7.71 33.91 -5.65
N ILE A 130 7.74 32.69 -6.19
CA ILE A 130 6.62 31.74 -6.19
C ILE A 130 6.19 31.41 -4.75
N ALA A 131 7.13 31.07 -3.89
CA ALA A 131 6.86 30.77 -2.48
C ALA A 131 6.27 32.00 -1.76
N ARG A 132 6.79 33.19 -2.03
CA ARG A 132 6.29 34.44 -1.45
C ARG A 132 4.85 34.73 -1.89
N GLU A 133 4.56 34.55 -3.18
CA GLU A 133 3.19 34.77 -3.68
C GLU A 133 2.21 33.74 -3.11
N CYS A 134 2.62 32.48 -2.95
CA CYS A 134 1.82 31.46 -2.28
C CYS A 134 1.57 31.80 -0.80
N TYR A 135 2.60 32.26 -0.11
CA TYR A 135 2.51 32.69 1.27
C TYR A 135 1.55 33.86 1.47
N ASP A 136 1.72 34.92 0.69
CA ASP A 136 0.90 36.14 0.80
C ASP A 136 -0.60 35.85 0.52
N ARG A 137 -0.92 34.84 -0.33
CA ARG A 137 -2.31 34.45 -0.64
C ARG A 137 -2.94 33.53 0.40
N ASN A 138 -2.20 32.54 0.91
CA ASN A 138 -2.81 31.41 1.63
C ASN A 138 -2.26 31.22 3.05
N TYR A 139 -1.07 31.77 3.39
CA TYR A 139 -0.34 31.38 4.59
C TYR A 139 0.27 32.58 5.37
N SER A 140 -0.25 33.78 5.16
CA SER A 140 0.29 35.01 5.77
C SER A 140 0.23 35.06 7.31
N ASN A 141 -0.47 34.10 7.92
CA ASN A 141 -0.64 33.98 9.38
C ASN A 141 0.41 33.09 10.07
N ILE A 142 1.36 32.53 9.32
CA ILE A 142 2.44 31.69 9.87
C ILE A 142 3.82 32.28 9.60
N ASN A 143 4.88 31.70 10.18
CA ASN A 143 6.24 32.16 9.94
C ASN A 143 6.68 31.86 8.49
N PHE A 144 7.10 32.91 7.76
CA PHE A 144 7.52 32.77 6.36
C PHE A 144 8.75 31.88 6.17
N SER A 145 9.73 31.97 7.08
CA SER A 145 10.95 31.15 6.98
C SER A 145 10.61 29.66 7.09
N ASP A 146 9.77 29.29 8.06
CA ASP A 146 9.35 27.90 8.25
C ASP A 146 8.52 27.40 7.08
N PHE A 147 7.63 28.27 6.55
CA PHE A 147 6.85 27.97 5.34
C PHE A 147 7.76 27.72 4.13
N LEU A 148 8.72 28.61 3.87
CA LEU A 148 9.66 28.46 2.76
C LEU A 148 10.47 27.16 2.84
N TRP A 149 10.98 26.82 4.04
CA TRP A 149 11.70 25.57 4.24
C TRP A 149 10.80 24.34 4.12
N THR A 150 9.54 24.44 4.55
CA THR A 150 8.56 23.37 4.36
C THR A 150 8.31 23.12 2.86
N LEU A 151 8.08 24.17 2.06
CA LEU A 151 7.93 24.00 0.62
C LEU A 151 9.16 23.40 -0.04
N ARG A 152 10.36 23.83 0.33
CA ARG A 152 11.62 23.26 -0.15
C ARG A 152 11.72 21.77 0.17
N SER A 153 11.39 21.39 1.40
CA SER A 153 11.42 19.98 1.84
C SER A 153 10.42 19.11 1.09
N ILE A 154 9.25 19.64 0.73
CA ILE A 154 8.21 18.97 -0.04
C ILE A 154 8.63 18.76 -1.50
N TYR A 155 9.17 19.80 -2.13
CA TYR A 155 9.46 19.77 -3.56
C TYR A 155 10.82 19.16 -3.91
N LEU A 156 11.78 19.16 -3.00
CA LEU A 156 13.12 18.62 -3.23
C LEU A 156 13.08 17.15 -3.74
N PRO A 157 12.46 16.20 -3.02
CA PRO A 157 12.44 14.81 -3.49
C PRO A 157 11.59 14.64 -4.76
N MET A 158 10.51 15.43 -4.92
CA MET A 158 9.68 15.36 -6.11
C MET A 158 10.43 15.82 -7.36
N PHE A 159 11.07 16.99 -7.32
CA PHE A 159 11.83 17.50 -8.45
C PHE A 159 13.06 16.64 -8.77
N TRP A 160 13.68 16.07 -7.73
CA TRP A 160 14.75 15.10 -7.89
C TRP A 160 14.27 13.85 -8.65
N ALA A 161 13.14 13.29 -8.26
CA ALA A 161 12.53 12.15 -8.94
C ALA A 161 12.21 12.46 -10.42
N LEU A 162 11.74 13.67 -10.73
CA LEU A 162 11.44 14.11 -12.10
C LEU A 162 12.69 14.24 -13.01
N ARG A 163 13.90 14.24 -12.44
CA ARG A 163 15.14 14.23 -13.23
C ARG A 163 15.62 12.84 -13.58
N MET A 164 15.06 11.81 -12.96
CA MET A 164 15.48 10.44 -13.17
C MET A 164 15.07 9.94 -14.56
N ASP A 165 15.95 9.12 -15.15
CA ASP A 165 15.61 8.39 -16.35
C ASP A 165 14.65 7.24 -16.00
N VAL A 166 13.61 7.10 -16.80
CA VAL A 166 12.65 6.01 -16.68
C VAL A 166 12.82 5.03 -17.85
N PRO A 167 12.88 3.71 -17.58
CA PRO A 167 13.06 2.72 -18.62
C PRO A 167 11.88 2.74 -19.59
N LYS A 168 12.16 2.59 -20.89
CA LYS A 168 11.11 2.54 -21.92
C LYS A 168 10.32 1.24 -21.81
N ALA A 169 8.99 1.35 -21.73
CA ALA A 169 8.06 0.23 -21.69
C ALA A 169 6.78 0.55 -22.48
N ASP A 170 6.01 -0.47 -22.82
CA ASP A 170 4.73 -0.31 -23.51
C ASP A 170 3.64 0.13 -22.51
N LEU A 171 3.70 -0.37 -21.28
CA LEU A 171 2.79 -0.05 -20.19
C LEU A 171 3.58 0.24 -18.90
N TYR A 172 3.26 1.35 -18.24
CA TYR A 172 3.67 1.59 -16.85
C TYR A 172 2.55 1.18 -15.92
N HIS A 173 2.85 0.26 -15.02
CA HIS A 173 1.91 -0.22 -14.02
C HIS A 173 2.37 0.23 -12.63
N CYS A 174 1.83 1.33 -12.16
CA CYS A 174 2.13 1.92 -10.86
C CYS A 174 1.29 1.26 -9.77
N VAL A 175 1.91 0.97 -8.61
CA VAL A 175 1.22 0.35 -7.48
C VAL A 175 0.78 1.34 -6.40
N ALA A 176 0.97 2.63 -6.65
CA ALA A 176 0.53 3.74 -5.80
C ALA A 176 0.42 5.02 -6.62
N THR A 177 -0.26 6.04 -6.09
CA THR A 177 -0.41 7.38 -6.70
C THR A 177 0.65 8.38 -6.25
N GLY A 178 1.58 8.00 -5.37
CA GLY A 178 2.66 8.84 -4.87
C GLY A 178 3.76 9.11 -5.89
N TYR A 179 5.01 8.90 -5.50
CA TYR A 179 6.16 9.01 -6.42
C TYR A 179 6.07 8.02 -7.56
N SER A 180 5.50 6.84 -7.31
CA SER A 180 5.18 5.85 -8.35
C SER A 180 4.27 6.46 -9.43
N GLY A 181 3.17 7.09 -9.04
CA GLY A 181 2.24 7.75 -9.96
C GLY A 181 2.86 8.92 -10.72
N ILE A 182 3.71 9.72 -10.07
CA ILE A 182 4.45 10.82 -10.71
C ILE A 182 5.37 10.28 -11.81
N LEU A 183 6.21 9.28 -11.50
CA LEU A 183 7.16 8.73 -12.47
C LEU A 183 6.43 8.01 -13.61
N GLY A 184 5.36 7.29 -13.33
CA GLY A 184 4.52 6.69 -14.37
C GLY A 184 3.86 7.73 -15.28
N SER A 185 3.39 8.84 -14.71
CA SER A 185 2.80 9.96 -15.48
C SER A 185 3.83 10.65 -16.36
N MET A 186 5.05 10.87 -15.85
CA MET A 186 6.16 11.41 -16.59
C MET A 186 6.60 10.48 -17.73
N ALA A 187 6.72 9.19 -17.43
CA ALA A 187 7.08 8.16 -18.41
C ALA A 187 6.07 8.09 -19.56
N LYS A 188 4.77 8.10 -19.24
CA LYS A 188 3.71 8.19 -20.26
C LYS A 188 3.86 9.43 -21.13
N HIS A 189 4.14 10.59 -20.54
CA HIS A 189 4.32 11.85 -21.28
C HIS A 189 5.45 11.76 -22.30
N PHE A 190 6.60 11.17 -21.94
CA PHE A 190 7.76 11.12 -22.83
C PHE A 190 7.76 9.97 -23.82
N HIS A 191 7.19 8.84 -23.46
CA HIS A 191 7.23 7.63 -24.28
C HIS A 191 5.91 7.36 -25.03
N GLY A 192 4.84 8.09 -24.71
CA GLY A 192 3.51 7.86 -25.32
C GLY A 192 2.88 6.53 -24.95
N SER A 193 3.38 5.88 -23.90
CA SER A 193 2.93 4.58 -23.41
C SER A 193 1.64 4.68 -22.60
N SER A 194 1.00 3.55 -22.29
CA SER A 194 -0.15 3.51 -21.41
C SER A 194 0.24 3.57 -19.92
N LEU A 195 -0.69 4.02 -19.07
CA LEU A 195 -0.51 4.10 -17.63
C LEU A 195 -1.68 3.41 -16.90
N LEU A 196 -1.36 2.36 -16.17
CA LEU A 196 -2.24 1.66 -15.23
C LEU A 196 -1.81 1.99 -13.81
N ILE A 197 -2.75 2.28 -12.93
CA ILE A 197 -2.51 2.45 -11.50
C ILE A 197 -3.32 1.40 -10.74
N SER A 198 -2.68 0.63 -9.87
CA SER A 198 -3.33 -0.32 -8.98
C SER A 198 -3.07 0.09 -7.53
N GLU A 199 -4.08 0.69 -6.89
CA GLU A 199 -3.98 1.08 -5.48
C GLU A 199 -4.45 -0.06 -4.57
N HIS A 200 -3.57 -0.48 -3.66
CA HIS A 200 -3.86 -1.48 -2.63
C HIS A 200 -4.32 -0.86 -1.31
N GLY A 201 -4.09 0.40 -1.11
CA GLY A 201 -4.58 1.29 -0.09
C GLY A 201 -4.72 2.68 -0.69
N ILE A 202 -5.43 3.60 -0.06
CA ILE A 202 -5.58 4.98 -0.55
C ILE A 202 -4.37 5.78 -0.08
N TYR A 203 -3.41 5.97 -0.99
CA TYR A 203 -2.10 6.60 -0.72
C TYR A 203 -2.21 7.89 0.11
N THR A 204 -3.10 8.80 -0.29
CA THR A 204 -3.31 10.08 0.39
C THR A 204 -3.72 9.89 1.85
N ARG A 205 -4.62 8.94 2.13
CA ARG A 205 -5.08 8.66 3.50
C ARG A 205 -4.00 8.03 4.35
N GLU A 206 -3.23 7.10 3.79
CA GLU A 206 -2.09 6.49 4.48
C GLU A 206 -1.04 7.54 4.87
N ARG A 207 -0.72 8.45 3.94
CA ARG A 207 0.22 9.56 4.21
C ARG A 207 -0.36 10.56 5.22
N GLU A 208 -1.65 10.84 5.19
CA GLU A 208 -2.33 11.69 6.16
C GLU A 208 -2.23 11.11 7.58
N GLU A 209 -2.53 9.83 7.74
CA GLU A 209 -2.41 9.12 9.03
C GLU A 209 -0.98 9.15 9.57
N GLU A 210 0.02 8.93 8.71
CA GLU A 210 1.43 9.02 9.11
C GLU A 210 1.81 10.43 9.57
N LEU A 211 1.36 11.47 8.84
CA LEU A 211 1.62 12.86 9.20
C LEU A 211 0.93 13.27 10.50
N ILE A 212 -0.29 12.78 10.75
CA ILE A 212 -0.99 13.05 12.02
C ILE A 212 -0.17 12.54 13.20
N LYS A 213 0.42 11.35 13.08
CA LYS A 213 1.26 10.71 14.09
C LYS A 213 2.69 11.30 14.16
N ALA A 214 3.16 11.97 13.10
CA ALA A 214 4.53 12.48 13.01
C ALA A 214 4.78 13.61 14.01
N SER A 215 5.94 13.55 14.69
CA SER A 215 6.40 14.57 15.63
C SER A 215 7.29 15.64 14.98
N TRP A 216 7.88 15.35 13.81
CA TRP A 216 8.82 16.22 13.09
C TRP A 216 8.13 17.37 12.34
N VAL A 217 6.82 17.26 12.07
CA VAL A 217 6.01 18.32 11.45
C VAL A 217 4.81 18.66 12.35
N ARG A 218 4.45 19.93 12.49
CA ARG A 218 3.42 20.38 13.44
C ARG A 218 2.45 21.37 12.82
N GLY A 219 1.24 21.42 13.35
CA GLY A 219 0.21 22.41 13.02
C GLY A 219 -0.10 22.47 11.53
N VAL A 220 -0.23 23.69 10.98
CA VAL A 220 -0.60 23.96 9.58
C VAL A 220 0.37 23.33 8.57
N TYR A 221 1.63 23.09 8.94
CA TYR A 221 2.60 22.47 8.05
C TYR A 221 2.24 21.03 7.68
N LYS A 222 1.50 20.30 8.55
CA LYS A 222 0.94 18.99 8.21
C LYS A 222 -0.03 19.11 7.03
N ASN A 223 -0.89 20.12 7.04
CA ASN A 223 -1.85 20.34 5.96
C ASN A 223 -1.16 20.64 4.63
N ILE A 224 -0.04 21.37 4.63
CA ILE A 224 0.73 21.65 3.40
C ILE A 224 1.28 20.35 2.80
N TRP A 225 1.78 19.42 3.63
CA TRP A 225 2.21 18.10 3.20
C TRP A 225 1.04 17.25 2.67
N ILE A 226 -0.11 17.26 3.35
CA ILE A 226 -1.32 16.53 2.93
C ILE A 226 -1.80 17.00 1.56
N GLU A 227 -1.84 18.32 1.35
CA GLU A 227 -2.21 18.89 0.05
C GLU A 227 -1.22 18.51 -1.07
N GLN A 228 0.06 18.35 -0.74
CA GLN A 228 1.03 17.83 -1.72
C GLN A 228 0.73 16.38 -2.11
N PHE A 229 0.42 15.51 -1.15
CA PHE A 229 0.07 14.11 -1.47
C PHE A 229 -1.23 14.00 -2.27
N LYS A 230 -2.24 14.83 -1.97
CA LYS A 230 -3.47 14.93 -2.78
C LYS A 230 -3.17 15.35 -4.22
N LYS A 231 -2.29 16.33 -4.40
CA LYS A 231 -1.85 16.79 -5.72
C LYS A 231 -1.16 15.69 -6.52
N MET A 232 -0.29 14.90 -5.88
CA MET A 232 0.38 13.76 -6.50
C MET A 232 -0.64 12.72 -6.98
N SER A 233 -1.61 12.38 -6.13
CA SER A 233 -2.68 11.44 -6.49
C SER A 233 -3.56 11.98 -7.61
N LEU A 234 -3.94 13.25 -7.58
CA LEU A 234 -4.75 13.87 -8.63
C LEU A 234 -4.03 13.85 -9.98
N LEU A 235 -2.73 14.20 -10.02
CA LEU A 235 -1.91 14.06 -11.22
C LEU A 235 -1.94 12.63 -11.76
N ALA A 236 -1.70 11.64 -10.90
CA ALA A 236 -1.67 10.25 -11.28
C ALA A 236 -3.02 9.80 -11.87
N TYR A 237 -4.14 10.14 -11.24
CA TYR A 237 -5.49 9.86 -11.75
C TYR A 237 -5.80 10.56 -13.08
N GLU A 238 -5.39 11.83 -13.23
CA GLU A 238 -5.56 12.58 -14.48
C GLU A 238 -4.86 11.88 -15.64
N LYS A 239 -3.61 11.43 -15.43
CA LYS A 239 -2.77 10.82 -16.48
C LYS A 239 -3.03 9.34 -16.71
N ALA A 240 -3.61 8.63 -15.74
CA ALA A 240 -3.92 7.21 -15.88
C ALA A 240 -4.92 6.95 -17.02
N ASP A 241 -4.73 5.82 -17.72
CA ASP A 241 -5.71 5.27 -18.68
C ASP A 241 -6.70 4.36 -17.95
N MET A 242 -6.26 3.73 -16.86
CA MET A 242 -7.09 2.93 -15.96
C MET A 242 -6.53 3.00 -14.55
N VAL A 243 -7.43 2.98 -13.57
CA VAL A 243 -7.13 2.88 -12.15
C VAL A 243 -7.85 1.67 -11.59
N THR A 244 -7.18 0.86 -10.78
CA THR A 244 -7.83 -0.24 -10.07
C THR A 244 -7.78 -0.02 -8.57
N CYS A 245 -8.82 -0.49 -7.89
CA CYS A 245 -8.90 -0.56 -6.43
C CYS A 245 -9.45 -1.92 -6.00
N LEU A 246 -9.39 -2.22 -4.71
CA LEU A 246 -9.66 -3.57 -4.21
C LEU A 246 -11.14 -3.81 -3.85
N TYR A 247 -11.93 -2.75 -3.60
CA TYR A 247 -13.32 -2.85 -3.14
C TYR A 247 -14.10 -1.56 -3.42
N ASP A 248 -15.43 -1.62 -3.33
CA ASP A 248 -16.31 -0.53 -3.76
C ASP A 248 -16.11 0.76 -2.97
N HIS A 249 -15.96 0.69 -1.65
CA HIS A 249 -15.69 1.90 -0.86
C HIS A 249 -14.34 2.56 -1.20
N ALA A 250 -13.31 1.80 -1.60
CA ALA A 250 -12.06 2.38 -2.09
C ALA A 250 -12.27 3.13 -3.42
N LYS A 251 -13.15 2.63 -4.30
CA LYS A 251 -13.57 3.35 -5.51
C LYS A 251 -14.21 4.70 -5.16
N ASP A 252 -15.11 4.73 -4.17
CA ASP A 252 -15.74 5.98 -3.74
C ASP A 252 -14.70 6.99 -3.25
N LEU A 253 -13.73 6.54 -2.46
CA LEU A 253 -12.62 7.38 -1.99
C LEU A 253 -11.74 7.90 -3.13
N GLN A 254 -11.46 7.08 -4.16
CA GLN A 254 -10.74 7.52 -5.35
C GLN A 254 -11.51 8.59 -6.12
N MET A 255 -12.84 8.46 -6.23
CA MET A 255 -13.70 9.49 -6.86
C MET A 255 -13.70 10.80 -6.05
N GLU A 256 -13.77 10.74 -4.73
CA GLU A 256 -13.66 11.91 -3.84
C GLU A 256 -12.30 12.63 -4.01
N LEU A 257 -11.23 11.88 -4.28
CA LEU A 257 -9.89 12.42 -4.55
C LEU A 257 -9.70 12.89 -6.00
N GLY A 258 -10.76 12.86 -6.82
CA GLY A 258 -10.77 13.40 -8.17
C GLY A 258 -10.46 12.39 -9.29
N CYS A 259 -10.47 11.09 -9.01
CA CYS A 259 -10.35 10.08 -10.07
C CYS A 259 -11.65 10.00 -10.88
N PRO A 260 -11.61 10.11 -12.23
CA PRO A 260 -12.80 9.95 -13.06
C PRO A 260 -13.40 8.54 -12.91
N PRO A 261 -14.71 8.39 -12.65
CA PRO A 261 -15.32 7.09 -12.37
C PRO A 261 -15.20 6.08 -13.52
N GLU A 262 -15.17 6.56 -14.77
CA GLU A 262 -15.00 5.72 -15.96
C GLU A 262 -13.61 5.07 -16.07
N LYS A 263 -12.62 5.58 -15.35
CA LYS A 263 -11.27 4.99 -15.31
C LYS A 263 -11.13 3.93 -14.23
N ILE A 264 -12.05 3.85 -13.26
CA ILE A 264 -11.90 3.00 -12.08
C ILE A 264 -12.52 1.62 -12.33
N ARG A 265 -11.72 0.58 -12.06
CA ARG A 265 -12.18 -0.82 -12.04
C ARG A 265 -11.88 -1.43 -10.67
N VAL A 266 -12.90 -2.02 -10.03
CA VAL A 266 -12.71 -2.79 -8.80
C VAL A 266 -12.11 -4.14 -9.16
N THR A 267 -10.97 -4.46 -8.57
CA THR A 267 -10.20 -5.69 -8.80
C THR A 267 -9.71 -6.24 -7.46
N PRO A 268 -10.54 -7.04 -6.77
CA PRO A 268 -10.16 -7.60 -5.48
C PRO A 268 -8.89 -8.44 -5.55
N ASN A 269 -8.13 -8.46 -4.45
CA ASN A 269 -7.07 -9.45 -4.29
C ASN A 269 -7.66 -10.85 -4.21
N GLY A 270 -6.87 -11.83 -4.64
CA GLY A 270 -7.22 -13.23 -4.57
C GLY A 270 -6.19 -14.03 -3.78
N ILE A 271 -6.65 -15.14 -3.19
CA ILE A 271 -5.79 -16.11 -2.53
C ILE A 271 -5.95 -17.50 -3.14
N ASN A 272 -4.98 -18.38 -2.85
CA ASN A 272 -5.09 -19.79 -3.20
C ASN A 272 -5.92 -20.53 -2.13
N THR A 273 -7.23 -20.63 -2.34
CA THR A 273 -8.17 -21.25 -1.40
C THR A 273 -7.92 -22.75 -1.22
N GLN A 274 -7.48 -23.45 -2.27
CA GLN A 274 -7.25 -24.91 -2.21
C GLN A 274 -6.18 -25.30 -1.20
N THR A 275 -5.15 -24.47 -1.01
CA THR A 275 -4.06 -24.75 -0.07
C THR A 275 -4.42 -24.56 1.39
N LEU A 276 -5.60 -24.02 1.66
CA LEU A 276 -6.08 -23.69 3.00
C LEU A 276 -7.39 -24.41 3.39
N ALA A 277 -8.03 -25.11 2.45
CA ALA A 277 -9.31 -25.78 2.69
C ALA A 277 -9.20 -26.97 3.65
N ASP A 278 -8.12 -27.77 3.54
CA ASP A 278 -7.93 -29.01 4.28
C ASP A 278 -6.71 -28.93 5.21
N LEU A 279 -6.75 -28.00 6.16
CA LEU A 279 -5.70 -27.84 7.15
C LEU A 279 -5.87 -28.79 8.34
N PRO A 280 -4.76 -29.25 8.98
CA PRO A 280 -4.82 -30.06 10.20
C PRO A 280 -5.61 -29.35 11.29
N GLY A 281 -6.66 -30.02 11.76
CA GLY A 281 -7.49 -29.54 12.87
C GLY A 281 -6.85 -29.78 14.24
N LYS A 282 -7.63 -29.51 15.29
CA LYS A 282 -7.25 -29.78 16.69
C LYS A 282 -7.11 -31.28 16.97
N THR A 283 -6.12 -31.63 17.77
CA THR A 283 -6.05 -32.97 18.42
C THR A 283 -7.16 -33.14 19.44
N GLU A 284 -7.40 -34.37 19.93
CA GLU A 284 -8.43 -34.62 20.95
C GLU A 284 -8.18 -33.81 22.23
N GLU A 285 -6.92 -33.64 22.63
CA GLU A 285 -6.51 -32.83 23.78
C GLU A 285 -6.76 -31.33 23.57
N GLU A 286 -6.55 -30.86 22.34
CA GLU A 286 -6.75 -29.43 21.98
C GLU A 286 -8.25 -29.06 21.90
N LYS A 287 -9.15 -30.00 21.65
CA LYS A 287 -10.61 -29.76 21.54
C LYS A 287 -11.24 -29.17 22.80
N GLN A 288 -10.65 -29.36 23.98
CA GLN A 288 -11.13 -28.74 25.21
C GLN A 288 -10.95 -27.23 25.23
N PHE A 289 -10.09 -26.66 24.40
CA PHE A 289 -9.80 -25.24 24.33
C PHE A 289 -10.53 -24.57 23.18
N ILE A 290 -10.89 -23.29 23.37
CA ILE A 290 -11.35 -22.39 22.31
C ILE A 290 -10.14 -21.55 21.86
N ASN A 291 -9.70 -21.74 20.63
CA ASN A 291 -8.53 -21.05 20.07
C ASN A 291 -8.96 -19.84 19.23
N ALA A 292 -8.65 -18.65 19.70
CA ALA A 292 -8.74 -17.41 18.96
C ALA A 292 -7.38 -17.09 18.32
N GLY A 293 -7.31 -16.90 17.00
CA GLY A 293 -6.06 -16.67 16.27
C GLY A 293 -5.99 -15.31 15.65
N ALA A 294 -4.85 -14.64 15.72
CA ALA A 294 -4.57 -13.42 14.99
C ALA A 294 -3.31 -13.58 14.14
N VAL A 295 -3.44 -13.46 12.81
CA VAL A 295 -2.31 -13.52 11.87
C VAL A 295 -1.92 -12.10 11.49
N LEU A 296 -0.83 -11.58 12.07
CA LEU A 296 -0.46 -10.18 11.93
C LEU A 296 1.02 -9.93 12.30
N ARG A 297 1.54 -8.78 11.88
CA ARG A 297 2.78 -8.22 12.45
C ARG A 297 2.44 -7.47 13.74
N VAL A 298 3.25 -7.63 14.78
CA VAL A 298 3.02 -6.93 16.07
C VAL A 298 3.47 -5.47 15.93
N THR A 299 2.57 -4.63 15.41
CA THR A 299 2.80 -3.21 15.14
C THR A 299 1.62 -2.36 15.60
N PRO A 300 1.80 -1.05 15.86
CA PRO A 300 0.72 -0.19 16.36
C PRO A 300 -0.53 -0.16 15.49
N ILE A 301 -0.37 -0.25 14.16
CA ILE A 301 -1.50 -0.24 13.22
C ILE A 301 -2.45 -1.44 13.39
N LYS A 302 -1.93 -2.57 13.91
CA LYS A 302 -2.69 -3.80 14.16
C LYS A 302 -3.39 -3.81 15.51
N ASP A 303 -3.13 -2.84 16.36
CA ASP A 303 -3.73 -2.60 17.67
C ASP A 303 -3.84 -3.86 18.56
N VAL A 304 -2.69 -4.53 18.69
CA VAL A 304 -2.56 -5.77 19.48
C VAL A 304 -2.88 -5.53 20.96
N LYS A 305 -2.67 -4.31 21.45
CA LYS A 305 -2.98 -3.96 22.85
C LYS A 305 -4.47 -4.03 23.15
N THR A 306 -5.31 -3.46 22.27
CA THR A 306 -6.77 -3.58 22.39
C THR A 306 -7.21 -5.04 22.31
N MET A 307 -6.60 -5.85 21.43
CA MET A 307 -6.86 -7.29 21.34
C MET A 307 -6.57 -8.02 22.67
N ILE A 308 -5.42 -7.78 23.28
CA ILE A 308 -5.00 -8.37 24.56
C ILE A 308 -5.96 -7.96 25.68
N GLN A 309 -6.32 -6.68 25.75
CA GLN A 309 -7.27 -6.19 26.75
C GLN A 309 -8.65 -6.83 26.58
N ALA A 310 -9.17 -6.88 25.36
CA ALA A 310 -10.44 -7.54 25.06
C ALA A 310 -10.41 -9.04 25.41
N PHE A 311 -9.30 -9.73 25.09
CA PHE A 311 -9.10 -11.12 25.47
C PHE A 311 -9.11 -11.30 26.99
N ALA A 312 -8.44 -10.43 27.74
CA ALA A 312 -8.44 -10.49 29.22
C ALA A 312 -9.86 -10.37 29.80
N PHE A 313 -10.73 -9.55 29.21
CA PHE A 313 -12.15 -9.48 29.60
C PHE A 313 -12.93 -10.73 29.18
N ALA A 314 -12.75 -11.21 27.97
CA ALA A 314 -13.44 -12.40 27.46
C ALA A 314 -13.02 -13.67 28.24
N LYS A 315 -11.75 -13.80 28.58
CA LYS A 315 -11.18 -14.91 29.38
C LYS A 315 -11.82 -15.06 30.75
N LYS A 316 -12.31 -13.98 31.39
CA LYS A 316 -13.06 -14.04 32.64
C LYS A 316 -14.37 -14.85 32.53
N LYS A 317 -14.99 -14.81 31.31
CA LYS A 317 -16.24 -15.55 31.02
C LYS A 317 -15.99 -16.92 30.43
N VAL A 318 -14.97 -17.05 29.56
CA VAL A 318 -14.60 -18.28 28.84
C VAL A 318 -13.22 -18.73 29.29
N LYS A 319 -13.16 -19.52 30.37
CA LYS A 319 -11.89 -19.90 31.03
C LYS A 319 -10.94 -20.73 30.18
N ASN A 320 -11.45 -21.51 29.24
CA ASN A 320 -10.68 -22.37 28.35
C ASN A 320 -10.32 -21.72 27.00
N MET A 321 -10.47 -20.39 26.86
CA MET A 321 -10.06 -19.67 25.66
C MET A 321 -8.55 -19.46 25.66
N LYS A 322 -7.92 -19.59 24.48
CA LYS A 322 -6.52 -19.26 24.21
C LYS A 322 -6.42 -18.24 23.08
N LEU A 323 -5.47 -17.32 23.18
CA LEU A 323 -5.17 -16.32 22.15
C LEU A 323 -3.81 -16.62 21.51
N TRP A 324 -3.81 -16.82 20.21
CA TRP A 324 -2.62 -17.07 19.39
C TRP A 324 -2.31 -15.85 18.54
N ILE A 325 -1.18 -15.18 18.77
CA ILE A 325 -0.71 -14.03 18.00
C ILE A 325 0.43 -14.52 17.10
N MET A 326 0.09 -14.77 15.83
CA MET A 326 0.96 -15.40 14.85
C MET A 326 1.57 -14.36 13.92
N GLY A 327 2.87 -14.14 14.03
CA GLY A 327 3.61 -13.25 13.16
C GLY A 327 4.78 -12.55 13.84
N PRO A 328 5.60 -11.82 13.05
CA PRO A 328 6.82 -11.20 13.54
C PRO A 328 6.54 -10.03 14.51
N ALA A 329 7.45 -9.88 15.47
CA ALA A 329 7.43 -8.80 16.49
C ALA A 329 8.73 -7.97 16.46
N ASP A 330 9.50 -8.06 15.39
CA ASP A 330 10.82 -7.47 15.22
C ASP A 330 10.82 -6.12 14.48
N GLU A 331 9.69 -5.75 13.84
CA GLU A 331 9.52 -4.51 13.10
C GLU A 331 9.42 -3.28 14.05
N ASP A 332 8.65 -3.39 15.13
CA ASP A 332 8.57 -2.39 16.19
C ASP A 332 8.80 -3.05 17.56
N LYS A 333 10.08 -3.19 17.92
CA LYS A 333 10.49 -3.85 19.17
C LYS A 333 9.96 -3.15 20.43
N LYS A 334 9.75 -1.82 20.36
CA LYS A 334 9.20 -1.07 21.49
C LYS A 334 7.74 -1.42 21.71
N TYR A 335 6.95 -1.37 20.65
CA TYR A 335 5.54 -1.74 20.71
C TYR A 335 5.32 -3.21 21.10
N ALA A 336 6.13 -4.11 20.52
CA ALA A 336 6.10 -5.52 20.89
C ALA A 336 6.37 -5.73 22.39
N LYS A 337 7.41 -5.06 22.93
CA LYS A 337 7.68 -5.10 24.36
C LYS A 337 6.51 -4.59 25.19
N GLU A 338 5.91 -3.47 24.79
CA GLU A 338 4.72 -2.93 25.48
C GLU A 338 3.52 -3.91 25.45
N CYS A 339 3.38 -4.74 24.41
CA CYS A 339 2.38 -5.80 24.34
C CYS A 339 2.70 -6.94 25.32
N TYR A 340 3.94 -7.38 25.44
CA TYR A 340 4.35 -8.39 26.42
C TYR A 340 4.17 -7.90 27.86
N ASP A 341 4.63 -6.68 28.16
CA ASP A 341 4.48 -6.04 29.47
C ASP A 341 2.98 -5.90 29.84
N LEU A 342 2.11 -5.66 28.85
CA LEU A 342 0.65 -5.58 29.06
C LEU A 342 0.05 -6.94 29.45
N VAL A 343 0.45 -8.04 28.79
CA VAL A 343 -0.01 -9.40 29.17
C VAL A 343 0.38 -9.70 30.61
N GLU A 344 1.61 -9.41 31.00
CA GLU A 344 2.12 -9.61 32.36
C GLU A 344 1.35 -8.74 33.37
N SER A 345 1.16 -7.45 33.09
CA SER A 345 0.48 -6.51 33.99
C SER A 345 -0.99 -6.85 34.21
N LEU A 346 -1.67 -7.40 33.19
CA LEU A 346 -3.05 -7.88 33.31
C LEU A 346 -3.16 -9.25 34.00
N GLY A 347 -2.05 -9.95 34.21
CA GLY A 347 -2.00 -11.30 34.77
C GLY A 347 -2.80 -12.31 33.93
N VAL A 348 -2.98 -12.05 32.63
CA VAL A 348 -3.78 -12.90 31.75
C VAL A 348 -2.93 -14.07 31.25
N GLN A 349 -3.47 -15.30 31.38
CA GLN A 349 -2.83 -16.53 30.91
C GLN A 349 -3.35 -16.93 29.54
N ASP A 350 -2.65 -17.87 28.88
CA ASP A 350 -3.01 -18.43 27.58
C ASP A 350 -3.00 -17.41 26.43
N VAL A 351 -2.04 -16.47 26.46
CA VAL A 351 -1.68 -15.60 25.33
C VAL A 351 -0.35 -16.07 24.79
N GLU A 352 -0.35 -16.54 23.54
CA GLU A 352 0.82 -17.11 22.88
C GLU A 352 1.27 -16.24 21.71
N PHE A 353 2.48 -15.69 21.81
CA PHE A 353 3.16 -15.01 20.70
C PHE A 353 4.06 -16.02 20.00
N THR A 354 3.66 -16.49 18.83
CA THR A 354 4.39 -17.54 18.12
C THR A 354 5.64 -17.03 17.37
N GLY A 355 5.75 -15.72 17.16
CA GLY A 355 6.71 -15.17 16.21
C GLY A 355 6.36 -15.56 14.78
N ARG A 356 7.34 -15.51 13.89
CA ARG A 356 7.18 -15.88 12.47
C ARG A 356 7.03 -17.40 12.32
N VAL A 357 5.84 -17.83 11.88
CA VAL A 357 5.47 -19.25 11.70
C VAL A 357 4.85 -19.49 10.33
N ASN A 358 4.77 -20.75 9.92
CA ASN A 358 3.91 -21.14 8.82
C ASN A 358 2.45 -21.14 9.30
N VAL A 359 1.65 -20.20 8.87
CA VAL A 359 0.26 -20.01 9.31
C VAL A 359 -0.60 -21.26 9.09
N LYS A 360 -0.31 -22.08 8.07
CA LYS A 360 -1.06 -23.31 7.77
C LYS A 360 -1.02 -24.33 8.90
N ASP A 361 0.07 -24.35 9.69
CA ASP A 361 0.23 -25.30 10.79
C ASP A 361 -0.64 -24.95 12.01
N TYR A 362 -1.16 -23.71 12.05
CA TYR A 362 -1.94 -23.17 13.15
C TYR A 362 -3.39 -22.89 12.79
N LEU A 363 -3.63 -22.34 11.58
CA LEU A 363 -4.94 -21.80 11.20
C LEU A 363 -6.05 -22.85 11.27
N GLY A 364 -5.76 -24.10 10.88
CA GLY A 364 -6.71 -25.21 10.98
C GLY A 364 -7.19 -25.49 12.40
N LYS A 365 -6.35 -25.19 13.41
CA LYS A 365 -6.64 -25.40 14.85
C LYS A 365 -7.40 -24.25 15.50
N MET A 366 -7.58 -23.13 14.81
CA MET A 366 -8.34 -21.99 15.32
C MET A 366 -9.85 -22.26 15.25
N ASP A 367 -10.61 -21.72 16.18
CA ASP A 367 -12.07 -21.71 16.15
C ASP A 367 -12.59 -20.48 15.42
N PHE A 368 -11.91 -19.37 15.58
CA PHE A 368 -12.16 -18.11 14.88
C PHE A 368 -10.88 -17.28 14.85
N THR A 369 -10.84 -16.26 13.99
CA THR A 369 -9.70 -15.35 13.90
C THR A 369 -10.09 -13.92 14.26
N LEU A 370 -9.07 -13.10 14.54
CA LEU A 370 -9.18 -11.72 15.02
C LEU A 370 -8.39 -10.76 14.13
N LEU A 371 -8.96 -9.61 13.85
CA LEU A 371 -8.30 -8.48 13.21
C LEU A 371 -8.73 -7.18 13.88
N THR A 372 -7.91 -6.63 14.76
CA THR A 372 -8.22 -5.41 15.53
C THR A 372 -7.58 -4.15 14.95
N SER A 373 -7.17 -4.19 13.69
CA SER A 373 -6.44 -3.12 13.02
C SER A 373 -7.17 -1.77 13.06
N ILE A 374 -6.40 -0.70 13.12
CA ILE A 374 -6.91 0.68 13.05
C ILE A 374 -7.15 1.09 11.59
N SER A 375 -6.37 0.53 10.66
CA SER A 375 -6.50 0.79 9.22
C SER A 375 -6.11 -0.45 8.41
N GLU A 376 -6.86 -0.73 7.36
CA GLU A 376 -6.62 -1.81 6.39
C GLU A 376 -7.06 -1.36 4.99
N GLY A 377 -6.49 -2.02 3.98
CA GLY A 377 -7.08 -2.03 2.64
C GLY A 377 -8.04 -3.23 2.51
N GLN A 378 -7.60 -4.29 1.82
CA GLN A 378 -8.27 -5.59 1.82
C GLN A 378 -7.38 -6.60 2.57
N PRO A 379 -7.75 -6.99 3.81
CA PRO A 379 -6.93 -7.84 4.63
C PRO A 379 -6.93 -9.29 4.13
N LEU A 380 -5.80 -9.75 3.58
CA LEU A 380 -5.64 -11.12 3.08
C LEU A 380 -5.84 -12.16 4.19
N THR A 381 -5.52 -11.83 5.43
CA THR A 381 -5.70 -12.71 6.59
C THR A 381 -7.16 -13.08 6.84
N ILE A 382 -8.12 -12.22 6.49
CA ILE A 382 -9.55 -12.56 6.51
C ILE A 382 -9.87 -13.57 5.41
N LEU A 383 -9.37 -13.34 4.19
CA LEU A 383 -9.59 -14.27 3.08
C LEU A 383 -8.98 -15.65 3.38
N GLU A 384 -7.77 -15.68 3.96
CA GLU A 384 -7.11 -16.91 4.39
C GLU A 384 -7.89 -17.64 5.49
N SER A 385 -8.45 -16.90 6.45
CA SER A 385 -9.33 -17.43 7.49
C SER A 385 -10.58 -18.07 6.88
N TYR A 386 -11.22 -17.39 5.94
CA TYR A 386 -12.40 -17.90 5.24
C TYR A 386 -12.09 -19.16 4.43
N ALA A 387 -10.95 -19.20 3.74
CA ALA A 387 -10.52 -20.40 3.01
C ALA A 387 -10.30 -21.62 3.94
N ALA A 388 -9.99 -21.37 5.21
CA ALA A 388 -9.89 -22.40 6.24
C ALA A 388 -11.19 -22.61 7.05
N HIS A 389 -12.34 -22.14 6.56
CA HIS A 389 -13.66 -22.18 7.24
C HIS A 389 -13.68 -21.53 8.62
N LYS A 390 -12.83 -20.51 8.85
CA LYS A 390 -12.80 -19.80 10.14
C LYS A 390 -13.54 -18.48 10.02
N PRO A 391 -14.54 -18.23 10.88
CA PRO A 391 -15.19 -16.92 10.97
C PRO A 391 -14.23 -15.91 11.60
N VAL A 392 -14.49 -14.62 11.36
CA VAL A 392 -13.58 -13.55 11.76
C VAL A 392 -14.30 -12.54 12.67
N ILE A 393 -13.62 -12.06 13.69
CA ILE A 393 -13.97 -10.83 14.40
C ILE A 393 -13.03 -9.75 13.87
N ALA A 394 -13.57 -8.70 13.25
CA ALA A 394 -12.76 -7.63 12.69
C ALA A 394 -13.28 -6.25 13.08
N THR A 395 -12.38 -5.28 13.14
CA THR A 395 -12.73 -3.87 13.22
C THR A 395 -13.28 -3.37 11.89
N ASP A 396 -14.17 -2.37 11.92
CA ASP A 396 -14.82 -1.77 10.74
C ASP A 396 -13.86 -0.81 10.02
N VAL A 397 -12.91 -1.40 9.30
CA VAL A 397 -11.88 -0.67 8.54
C VAL A 397 -11.69 -1.29 7.16
N GLY A 398 -11.37 -0.46 6.17
CA GLY A 398 -11.12 -0.92 4.80
C GLY A 398 -12.26 -1.77 4.25
N ASN A 399 -11.92 -2.94 3.72
CA ASN A 399 -12.89 -3.89 3.16
C ASN A 399 -13.54 -4.85 4.18
N CYS A 400 -13.27 -4.71 5.47
CA CYS A 400 -13.75 -5.67 6.49
C CYS A 400 -15.27 -5.82 6.48
N ARG A 401 -16.01 -4.71 6.31
CA ARG A 401 -17.49 -4.71 6.25
C ARG A 401 -18.03 -5.56 5.10
N GLU A 402 -17.50 -5.36 3.89
CA GLU A 402 -17.91 -6.14 2.71
C GLU A 402 -17.51 -7.62 2.85
N LEU A 403 -16.34 -7.90 3.43
CA LEU A 403 -15.89 -9.28 3.67
C LEU A 403 -16.78 -10.00 4.68
N ILE A 404 -17.26 -9.32 5.73
CA ILE A 404 -18.09 -9.93 6.78
C ILE A 404 -19.54 -10.06 6.36
N TYR A 405 -20.15 -9.01 5.83
CA TYR A 405 -21.59 -9.02 5.52
C TYR A 405 -21.89 -9.40 4.06
N GLY A 406 -20.88 -9.37 3.17
CA GLY A 406 -21.05 -9.52 1.73
C GLY A 406 -21.62 -8.27 1.07
N ASN A 407 -21.56 -8.24 -0.25
CA ASN A 407 -22.18 -7.21 -1.07
C ASN A 407 -23.39 -7.82 -1.79
N ASN A 408 -24.47 -8.10 -1.03
CA ASN A 408 -25.69 -8.75 -1.51
C ASN A 408 -25.47 -10.14 -2.16
N ASP A 409 -24.49 -10.89 -1.68
CA ASP A 409 -24.10 -12.20 -2.22
C ASP A 409 -24.99 -13.36 -1.74
N GLY A 410 -25.86 -13.15 -0.77
CA GLY A 410 -26.77 -14.15 -0.23
C GLY A 410 -26.14 -15.24 0.65
N PHE A 411 -24.82 -15.17 0.93
CA PHE A 411 -24.15 -16.17 1.79
C PHE A 411 -24.35 -15.94 3.28
N GLY A 412 -24.73 -14.71 3.67
CA GLY A 412 -24.92 -14.31 5.04
C GLY A 412 -23.65 -13.81 5.72
N GLU A 413 -23.72 -13.59 7.03
CA GLU A 413 -22.61 -13.05 7.80
C GLU A 413 -21.49 -14.09 7.96
N ALA A 414 -20.25 -13.67 7.73
CA ALA A 414 -19.04 -14.49 7.84
C ALA A 414 -18.21 -14.18 9.09
N GLY A 415 -18.76 -13.37 10.01
CA GLY A 415 -18.07 -12.95 11.22
C GLY A 415 -18.81 -11.86 11.97
N ILE A 416 -18.12 -11.20 12.89
CA ILE A 416 -18.64 -10.08 13.69
C ILE A 416 -17.78 -8.85 13.43
N LEU A 417 -18.42 -7.73 13.11
CA LEU A 417 -17.77 -6.44 12.93
C LEU A 417 -17.85 -5.63 14.23
N THR A 418 -16.76 -4.96 14.61
CA THR A 418 -16.66 -4.14 15.82
C THR A 418 -16.08 -2.76 15.49
N HIS A 419 -16.27 -1.78 16.37
CA HIS A 419 -15.59 -0.51 16.22
C HIS A 419 -14.10 -0.62 16.58
N ILE A 420 -13.28 0.24 15.97
CA ILE A 420 -11.85 0.36 16.27
C ILE A 420 -11.65 0.71 17.75
N MET A 421 -10.63 0.12 18.39
CA MET A 421 -10.24 0.37 19.78
C MET A 421 -11.37 0.12 20.81
N ASN A 422 -12.45 -0.56 20.44
CA ASN A 422 -13.57 -0.84 21.35
C ASN A 422 -13.37 -2.20 22.03
N ILE A 423 -12.72 -2.17 23.19
CA ILE A 423 -12.38 -3.35 24.00
C ILE A 423 -13.63 -4.16 24.35
N GLU A 424 -14.75 -3.49 24.73
CA GLU A 424 -15.97 -4.15 25.19
C GLU A 424 -16.67 -4.91 24.05
N GLU A 425 -16.81 -4.30 22.88
CA GLU A 425 -17.39 -4.95 21.71
C GLU A 425 -16.57 -6.15 21.26
N ILE A 426 -15.24 -6.00 21.19
CA ILE A 426 -14.34 -7.07 20.80
C ILE A 426 -14.41 -8.22 21.81
N ALA A 427 -14.41 -7.92 23.13
CA ALA A 427 -14.54 -8.93 24.16
C ALA A 427 -15.90 -9.66 24.10
N HIS A 428 -16.98 -8.92 23.83
CA HIS A 428 -18.31 -9.50 23.67
C HIS A 428 -18.36 -10.43 22.44
N ALA A 429 -17.81 -9.99 21.32
CA ALA A 429 -17.68 -10.79 20.10
C ALA A 429 -16.87 -12.08 20.34
N MET A 430 -15.75 -12.01 21.06
CA MET A 430 -14.95 -13.18 21.45
C MET A 430 -15.78 -14.17 22.27
N VAL A 431 -16.54 -13.70 23.26
CA VAL A 431 -17.43 -14.56 24.06
C VAL A 431 -18.50 -15.20 23.20
N THR A 432 -19.18 -14.42 22.36
CA THR A 432 -20.23 -14.90 21.44
C THR A 432 -19.71 -15.99 20.52
N MET A 433 -18.56 -15.76 19.88
CA MET A 433 -17.91 -16.76 19.03
C MET A 433 -17.48 -18.02 19.79
N SER A 434 -17.14 -17.89 21.07
CA SER A 434 -16.69 -19.02 21.88
C SER A 434 -17.83 -19.94 22.30
N VAL A 435 -18.98 -19.39 22.71
CA VAL A 435 -20.08 -20.17 23.29
C VAL A 435 -21.04 -20.69 22.22
N ASN A 436 -21.12 -20.09 21.05
CA ASN A 436 -22.09 -20.45 20.01
C ASN A 436 -21.40 -21.16 18.83
N GLU A 437 -21.13 -22.46 19.01
CA GLU A 437 -20.46 -23.28 17.97
C GLU A 437 -21.26 -23.33 16.66
N LYS A 438 -22.59 -23.41 16.73
CA LYS A 438 -23.46 -23.50 15.55
C LYS A 438 -23.33 -22.25 14.68
N ASP A 439 -23.39 -21.07 15.28
CA ASP A 439 -23.23 -19.82 14.54
C ASP A 439 -21.80 -19.63 14.05
N ARG A 440 -20.81 -20.01 14.84
CA ARG A 440 -19.40 -19.99 14.44
C ARG A 440 -19.17 -20.83 13.19
N ARG A 441 -19.73 -22.05 13.12
CA ARG A 441 -19.65 -22.91 11.94
C ARG A 441 -20.40 -22.31 10.73
N ARG A 442 -21.61 -21.77 10.96
CA ARG A 442 -22.41 -21.11 9.91
C ARG A 442 -21.68 -19.93 9.29
N MET A 443 -21.06 -19.07 10.14
CA MET A 443 -20.28 -17.92 9.69
C MET A 443 -19.00 -18.34 8.95
N GLY A 444 -18.30 -19.38 9.43
CA GLY A 444 -17.14 -19.94 8.73
C GLY A 444 -17.49 -20.46 7.33
N GLU A 445 -18.64 -21.15 7.19
CA GLU A 445 -19.12 -21.63 5.91
C GLU A 445 -19.54 -20.48 4.97
N ALA A 446 -20.19 -19.44 5.49
CA ALA A 446 -20.50 -18.23 4.73
C ALA A 446 -19.22 -17.56 4.17
N GLY A 447 -18.20 -17.44 4.99
CA GLY A 447 -16.87 -16.94 4.58
C GLY A 447 -16.23 -17.81 3.51
N TYR A 448 -16.25 -19.14 3.68
CA TYR A 448 -15.70 -20.09 2.72
C TYR A 448 -16.37 -19.97 1.34
N ARG A 449 -17.69 -19.88 1.31
CA ARG A 449 -18.44 -19.67 0.05
C ARG A 449 -18.07 -18.34 -0.61
N ARG A 450 -18.00 -17.27 0.19
CA ARG A 450 -17.66 -15.92 -0.28
C ARG A 450 -16.27 -15.87 -0.88
N VAL A 451 -15.24 -16.40 -0.19
CA VAL A 451 -13.87 -16.39 -0.71
C VAL A 451 -13.73 -17.20 -2.00
N ASN A 452 -14.40 -18.34 -2.10
CA ASN A 452 -14.38 -19.16 -3.32
C ASN A 452 -15.18 -18.55 -4.48
N ALA A 453 -16.20 -17.75 -4.19
CA ALA A 453 -16.98 -17.08 -5.22
C ALA A 453 -16.26 -15.86 -5.83
N PHE A 454 -15.55 -15.08 -5.01
CA PHE A 454 -15.11 -13.74 -5.42
C PHE A 454 -13.63 -13.42 -5.21
N TYR A 455 -12.88 -14.24 -4.42
CA TYR A 455 -11.54 -13.87 -3.99
C TYR A 455 -10.51 -14.97 -4.23
N ARG A 456 -10.66 -15.72 -5.31
CA ARG A 456 -9.64 -16.69 -5.72
C ARG A 456 -8.55 -16.03 -6.53
N ILE A 457 -7.33 -16.54 -6.38
CA ILE A 457 -6.16 -16.03 -7.10
C ILE A 457 -6.28 -16.16 -8.63
N ASP A 458 -6.94 -17.22 -9.12
CA ASP A 458 -7.18 -17.42 -10.54
C ASP A 458 -8.13 -16.36 -11.13
N GLN A 459 -9.14 -15.93 -10.38
CA GLN A 459 -10.05 -14.85 -10.80
C GLN A 459 -9.30 -13.52 -10.90
N MET A 460 -8.49 -13.18 -9.90
CA MET A 460 -7.65 -11.97 -9.94
C MET A 460 -6.69 -11.99 -11.15
N LYS A 461 -6.05 -13.14 -11.41
CA LYS A 461 -5.18 -13.30 -12.57
C LYS A 461 -5.92 -13.09 -13.89
N GLU A 462 -7.10 -13.62 -14.03
CA GLU A 462 -7.90 -13.45 -15.25
C GLU A 462 -8.28 -11.98 -15.49
N VAL A 463 -8.67 -11.26 -14.44
CA VAL A 463 -8.94 -9.82 -14.54
C VAL A 463 -7.70 -9.05 -15.01
N TYR A 464 -6.52 -9.34 -14.48
CA TYR A 464 -5.30 -8.67 -14.94
C TYR A 464 -4.85 -9.12 -16.33
N ARG A 465 -5.16 -10.36 -16.73
CA ARG A 465 -4.99 -10.83 -18.13
C ARG A 465 -5.81 -9.98 -19.09
N GLU A 466 -7.11 -9.79 -18.79
CA GLU A 466 -7.99 -8.92 -19.58
C GLU A 466 -7.46 -7.49 -19.66
N ILE A 467 -7.00 -6.94 -18.54
CA ILE A 467 -6.44 -5.58 -18.48
C ILE A 467 -5.20 -5.46 -19.36
N TYR A 468 -4.21 -6.34 -19.20
CA TYR A 468 -2.98 -6.29 -19.98
C TYR A 468 -3.21 -6.54 -21.46
N LYS A 469 -4.07 -7.52 -21.80
CA LYS A 469 -4.48 -7.78 -23.18
C LYS A 469 -5.17 -6.57 -23.79
N GLY A 470 -6.09 -5.93 -23.07
CA GLY A 470 -6.76 -4.71 -23.53
C GLY A 470 -5.81 -3.55 -23.78
N PHE A 471 -4.70 -3.43 -23.01
CA PHE A 471 -3.64 -2.45 -23.30
C PHE A 471 -2.80 -2.86 -24.50
N SER A 472 -2.48 -4.14 -24.67
CA SER A 472 -1.76 -4.67 -25.83
C SER A 472 -2.54 -4.40 -27.12
N ASP A 473 -3.85 -4.70 -27.13
CA ASP A 473 -4.73 -4.52 -28.29
C ASP A 473 -4.83 -3.03 -28.70
N ARG A 474 -4.99 -2.13 -27.72
CA ARG A 474 -5.06 -0.67 -27.99
C ARG A 474 -3.79 -0.10 -28.59
N GLN A 475 -2.65 -0.71 -28.32
CA GLN A 475 -1.35 -0.30 -28.87
C GLN A 475 -0.93 -1.12 -30.09
N ASN A 476 -1.80 -2.00 -30.62
CA ASN A 476 -1.51 -2.91 -31.72
C ASN A 476 -0.28 -3.78 -31.48
N LEU A 477 -0.03 -4.19 -30.23
CA LEU A 477 1.05 -5.11 -29.88
C LEU A 477 0.59 -6.56 -30.04
N SER A 478 1.52 -7.44 -30.40
CA SER A 478 1.22 -8.87 -30.45
C SER A 478 1.04 -9.44 -29.03
N TRP A 479 -0.10 -10.08 -28.78
CA TRP A 479 -0.32 -10.87 -27.57
C TRP A 479 -0.03 -12.35 -27.88
N THR A 480 0.80 -12.98 -27.06
CA THR A 480 1.06 -14.43 -27.12
C THR A 480 0.84 -15.03 -25.72
N GLU A 481 0.47 -16.28 -25.65
CA GLU A 481 0.40 -17.05 -24.39
C GLU A 481 1.70 -17.83 -24.13
N GLU A 482 2.64 -17.83 -25.10
CA GLU A 482 3.94 -18.47 -24.91
C GLU A 482 4.81 -17.66 -23.95
N PRO A 483 5.58 -18.34 -23.07
CA PRO A 483 6.49 -17.68 -22.14
C PRO A 483 7.48 -16.78 -22.88
N PHE A 484 7.76 -15.60 -22.30
CA PHE A 484 8.80 -14.70 -22.77
C PHE A 484 10.16 -15.39 -22.69
N GLN A 485 10.89 -15.39 -23.80
CA GLN A 485 12.23 -15.95 -23.88
C GLN A 485 13.25 -14.82 -23.94
N ILE A 486 14.14 -14.78 -22.95
CA ILE A 486 15.29 -13.86 -23.00
C ILE A 486 16.22 -14.36 -24.14
N SER A 487 16.48 -13.49 -25.13
CA SER A 487 17.41 -13.85 -26.20
C SER A 487 18.79 -14.15 -25.60
N VAL A 488 19.46 -15.18 -26.12
CA VAL A 488 20.78 -15.63 -25.61
C VAL A 488 21.83 -14.50 -25.68
N TYR A 489 21.62 -13.51 -26.53
CA TYR A 489 22.51 -12.35 -26.69
C TYR A 489 22.41 -11.33 -25.54
N GLU A 490 21.26 -11.20 -24.84
CA GLU A 490 21.09 -10.28 -23.70
C GLU A 490 21.61 -10.87 -22.38
N LYS A 491 21.84 -12.17 -22.31
CA LYS A 491 22.47 -12.82 -21.14
C LYS A 491 24.00 -12.64 -21.07
N MET A 492 24.62 -12.06 -22.12
CA MET A 492 26.08 -11.90 -22.22
C MET A 492 26.56 -10.45 -22.00
N MET A 493 25.68 -9.48 -21.74
CA MET A 493 26.03 -8.13 -21.31
C MET A 493 25.72 -7.95 -19.82
#